data_6661b9a2c1e3195c7ff158bc38c6aa64
#
_entry.id   6661b9a2c1e3195c7ff158bc38c6aa64
#
_cell.length_a   1.000
_cell.length_b   1.000
_cell.length_c   1.000
_cell.angle_alpha   90.00
_cell.angle_beta   90.00
_cell.angle_gamma   90.00
#
_symmetry.space_group_name_H-M   'P 1'
#
loop_
_entity.id
_entity.type
_entity.pdbx_description
1 polymer ?
#
loop_
_entity_poly.entity_id
_entity_poly.type
_entity_poly.pdbx_seq_one_letter_code
_entity_poly.pdbx_strand_id
1 'polypeptide(L)'
;MIRKVANYYAGVGGNRVLWGDEVHVTAIEYDEEIAAVYAALWPNDEVVVADAHQHMLEHLNEFDLIWSSPPCQSHSQIRYNLGYVANRHSQSKVKPLYPDLRLYEEILLLQHYCETKWVVENTIPYYQPLIAGKKVAGHIWWSNFEISPIQTVNRGHRNGTITSLQERKGIDLSKFKIGNKRQILRNCVEPEVGLHVLECAKNNPILGK
;
A
#
# COMPACT_ATOMS: atom_id res chain seq x y z
N MET A 1 6.07 8.95 -19.97
CA MET A 1 5.03 9.73 -19.23
C MET A 1 4.09 8.71 -18.61
N ILE A 2 3.84 8.75 -17.29
CA ILE A 2 2.96 7.78 -16.60
C ILE A 2 1.52 8.21 -16.82
N ARG A 3 0.73 7.35 -17.48
CA ARG A 3 -0.70 7.53 -17.72
C ARG A 3 -1.54 6.36 -17.23
N LYS A 4 -1.02 5.13 -17.30
CA LYS A 4 -1.69 3.92 -16.86
C LYS A 4 -1.01 3.38 -15.61
N VAL A 5 -1.74 3.26 -14.51
CA VAL A 5 -1.23 2.76 -13.23
C VAL A 5 -2.04 1.55 -12.79
N ALA A 6 -1.36 0.43 -12.52
CA ALA A 6 -1.96 -0.65 -11.74
C ALA A 6 -1.76 -0.37 -10.26
N ASN A 7 -2.86 -0.34 -9.49
CA ASN A 7 -2.85 -0.16 -8.04
C ASN A 7 -3.25 -1.47 -7.37
N TYR A 8 -2.27 -2.31 -7.06
CA TYR A 8 -2.46 -3.61 -6.43
C TYR A 8 -2.64 -3.48 -4.92
N TYR A 9 -3.56 -4.29 -4.36
CA TYR A 9 -4.00 -4.21 -2.97
C TYR A 9 -4.58 -2.83 -2.67
N ALA A 10 -5.44 -2.37 -3.58
CA ALA A 10 -5.87 -0.98 -3.66
C ALA A 10 -6.61 -0.47 -2.41
N GLY A 11 -7.23 -1.38 -1.64
CA GLY A 11 -8.04 -0.99 -0.49
C GLY A 11 -9.13 -0.01 -0.90
N VAL A 12 -9.22 1.12 -0.22
CA VAL A 12 -10.12 2.23 -0.58
C VAL A 12 -9.40 3.39 -1.30
N GLY A 13 -8.17 3.18 -1.79
CA GLY A 13 -7.45 4.15 -2.61
C GLY A 13 -6.75 5.27 -1.84
N GLY A 14 -6.20 4.99 -0.66
CA GLY A 14 -5.51 6.02 0.14
C GLY A 14 -4.37 6.72 -0.60
N ASN A 15 -3.57 5.97 -1.34
CA ASN A 15 -2.49 6.48 -2.19
C ASN A 15 -3.01 7.27 -3.41
N ARG A 16 -4.23 6.96 -3.88
CA ARG A 16 -4.86 7.51 -5.10
C ARG A 16 -5.36 8.94 -4.93
N VAL A 17 -5.65 9.37 -3.70
CA VAL A 17 -6.43 10.59 -3.37
C VAL A 17 -5.95 11.85 -4.10
N LEU A 18 -4.64 12.03 -4.27
CA LEU A 18 -4.05 13.24 -4.87
C LEU A 18 -3.45 13.01 -6.27
N TRP A 19 -3.71 11.88 -6.93
CA TRP A 19 -3.06 11.58 -8.22
C TRP A 19 -3.59 12.36 -9.42
N GLY A 20 -4.79 12.97 -9.32
CA GLY A 20 -5.44 13.70 -10.41
C GLY A 20 -6.14 12.78 -11.42
N ASP A 21 -6.86 13.39 -12.37
CA ASP A 21 -7.66 12.67 -13.37
C ASP A 21 -6.87 12.36 -14.66
N GLU A 22 -5.65 12.86 -14.78
CA GLU A 22 -4.77 12.55 -15.90
C GLU A 22 -4.15 11.16 -15.84
N VAL A 23 -4.30 10.47 -14.69
CA VAL A 23 -3.81 9.12 -14.46
C VAL A 23 -4.98 8.16 -14.49
N HIS A 24 -4.96 7.22 -15.43
CA HIS A 24 -5.92 6.12 -15.52
C HIS A 24 -5.46 5.00 -14.60
N VAL A 25 -6.26 4.69 -13.59
CA VAL A 25 -5.93 3.68 -12.59
C VAL A 25 -6.78 2.43 -12.80
N THR A 26 -6.13 1.27 -12.86
CA THR A 26 -6.76 -0.03 -12.67
C THR A 26 -6.46 -0.47 -11.25
N ALA A 27 -7.47 -0.51 -10.40
CA ALA A 27 -7.37 -0.90 -9.00
C ALA A 27 -7.69 -2.38 -8.83
N ILE A 28 -6.78 -3.15 -8.26
CA ILE A 28 -6.94 -4.57 -8.00
C ILE A 28 -7.13 -4.77 -6.51
N GLU A 29 -8.30 -5.27 -6.11
CA GLU A 29 -8.69 -5.52 -4.72
C GLU A 29 -9.40 -6.87 -4.62
N TYR A 30 -9.03 -7.69 -3.65
CA TYR A 30 -9.59 -9.03 -3.49
C TYR A 30 -10.96 -9.02 -2.79
N ASP A 31 -11.15 -8.10 -1.84
CA ASP A 31 -12.38 -7.98 -1.06
C ASP A 31 -13.44 -7.22 -1.85
N GLU A 32 -14.52 -7.92 -2.23
CA GLU A 32 -15.61 -7.35 -3.04
C GLU A 32 -16.28 -6.13 -2.38
N GLU A 33 -16.42 -6.13 -1.04
CA GLU A 33 -17.03 -4.99 -0.32
C GLU A 33 -16.12 -3.76 -0.39
N ILE A 34 -14.81 -3.96 -0.23
CA ILE A 34 -13.81 -2.89 -0.32
C ILE A 34 -13.68 -2.39 -1.77
N ALA A 35 -13.68 -3.30 -2.74
CA ALA A 35 -13.66 -2.96 -4.16
C ALA A 35 -14.87 -2.12 -4.57
N ALA A 36 -16.07 -2.46 -4.08
CA ALA A 36 -17.28 -1.67 -4.30
C ALA A 36 -17.19 -0.26 -3.68
N VAL A 37 -16.55 -0.13 -2.52
CA VAL A 37 -16.29 1.17 -1.90
C VAL A 37 -15.29 1.96 -2.74
N TYR A 38 -14.22 1.33 -3.21
CA TYR A 38 -13.25 1.97 -4.11
C TYR A 38 -13.94 2.52 -5.37
N ALA A 39 -14.73 1.69 -6.06
CA ALA A 39 -15.45 2.08 -7.27
C ALA A 39 -16.39 3.28 -7.04
N ALA A 40 -17.03 3.34 -5.87
CA ALA A 40 -17.90 4.47 -5.53
C ALA A 40 -17.12 5.75 -5.19
N LEU A 41 -15.91 5.66 -4.67
CA LEU A 41 -15.03 6.80 -4.37
C LEU A 41 -14.33 7.32 -5.63
N TRP A 42 -13.97 6.42 -6.54
CA TRP A 42 -13.16 6.68 -7.74
C TRP A 42 -13.88 6.20 -9.01
N PRO A 43 -14.98 6.87 -9.42
CA PRO A 43 -15.83 6.36 -10.51
C PRO A 43 -15.17 6.38 -11.90
N ASN A 44 -14.04 7.07 -12.06
CA ASN A 44 -13.27 7.13 -13.30
C ASN A 44 -12.17 6.05 -13.36
N ASP A 45 -11.90 5.34 -12.27
CA ASP A 45 -10.92 4.27 -12.22
C ASP A 45 -11.58 2.93 -12.59
N GLU A 46 -10.82 2.03 -13.19
CA GLU A 46 -11.22 0.64 -13.39
C GLU A 46 -11.00 -0.15 -12.11
N VAL A 47 -11.95 -1.01 -11.73
CA VAL A 47 -11.82 -1.86 -10.55
C VAL A 47 -11.93 -3.32 -10.93
N VAL A 48 -10.91 -4.10 -10.58
CA VAL A 48 -10.84 -5.54 -10.82
C VAL A 48 -10.86 -6.27 -9.47
N VAL A 49 -11.87 -7.11 -9.26
CA VAL A 49 -11.94 -7.99 -8.09
C VAL A 49 -11.15 -9.26 -8.39
N ALA A 50 -9.92 -9.34 -7.90
CA ALA A 50 -9.03 -10.45 -8.17
C ALA A 50 -7.95 -10.61 -7.09
N ASP A 51 -7.29 -11.78 -7.06
CA ASP A 51 -6.02 -11.93 -6.33
C ASP A 51 -4.96 -11.07 -6.99
N ALA A 52 -4.39 -10.14 -6.23
CA ALA A 52 -3.46 -9.15 -6.73
C ALA A 52 -2.17 -9.79 -7.30
N HIS A 53 -1.65 -10.83 -6.65
CA HIS A 53 -0.45 -11.53 -7.11
C HIS A 53 -0.69 -12.25 -8.44
N GLN A 54 -1.80 -12.97 -8.55
CA GLN A 54 -2.16 -13.68 -9.78
C GLN A 54 -2.39 -12.71 -10.94
N HIS A 55 -3.13 -11.63 -10.71
CA HIS A 55 -3.36 -10.60 -11.72
C HIS A 55 -2.04 -9.92 -12.16
N MET A 56 -1.13 -9.68 -11.21
CA MET A 56 0.19 -9.10 -11.52
C MET A 56 1.01 -10.01 -12.45
N LEU A 57 1.00 -11.32 -12.23
CA LEU A 57 1.69 -12.28 -13.09
C LEU A 57 1.16 -12.27 -14.54
N GLU A 58 -0.14 -12.06 -14.72
CA GLU A 58 -0.81 -12.07 -16.02
C GLU A 58 -0.66 -10.74 -16.78
N HIS A 59 -0.50 -9.60 -16.08
CA HIS A 59 -0.58 -8.24 -16.63
C HIS A 59 0.67 -7.38 -16.35
N LEU A 60 1.82 -8.01 -16.10
CA LEU A 60 3.02 -7.38 -15.54
C LEU A 60 3.51 -6.13 -16.29
N ASN A 61 3.41 -6.12 -17.62
CA ASN A 61 3.97 -5.06 -18.48
C ASN A 61 2.92 -4.23 -19.25
N GLU A 62 1.66 -4.25 -18.79
CA GLU A 62 0.56 -3.53 -19.45
C GLU A 62 0.38 -2.08 -18.94
N PHE A 63 1.11 -1.70 -17.89
CA PHE A 63 0.99 -0.42 -17.19
C PHE A 63 2.29 0.37 -17.25
N ASP A 64 2.20 1.69 -17.19
CA ASP A 64 3.38 2.57 -17.10
C ASP A 64 4.01 2.54 -15.69
N LEU A 65 3.18 2.30 -14.68
CA LEU A 65 3.58 2.17 -13.28
C LEU A 65 2.77 1.06 -12.59
N ILE A 66 3.46 0.18 -11.89
CA ILE A 66 2.90 -0.74 -10.92
C ILE A 66 3.10 -0.18 -9.52
N TRP A 67 2.01 0.02 -8.80
CA TRP A 67 2.01 0.27 -7.35
C TRP A 67 1.49 -0.96 -6.64
N SER A 68 2.23 -1.53 -5.70
CA SER A 68 1.81 -2.66 -4.89
C SER A 68 1.95 -2.36 -3.39
N SER A 69 0.89 -2.61 -2.62
CA SER A 69 0.88 -2.46 -1.16
C SER A 69 0.42 -3.77 -0.48
N PRO A 70 1.24 -4.83 -0.52
CA PRO A 70 0.87 -6.14 0.01
C PRO A 70 0.51 -6.10 1.50
N PRO A 71 -0.31 -7.04 2.00
CA PRO A 71 -0.73 -7.07 3.40
C PRO A 71 0.42 -6.97 4.39
N CYS A 72 0.39 -5.95 5.25
CA CYS A 72 1.49 -5.64 6.18
C CYS A 72 1.38 -6.33 7.55
N GLN A 73 0.28 -7.05 7.84
CA GLN A 73 -0.03 -7.55 9.19
C GLN A 73 1.02 -8.52 9.73
N SER A 74 1.60 -9.37 8.88
CA SER A 74 2.63 -10.34 9.25
C SER A 74 4.03 -9.73 9.42
N HIS A 75 4.23 -8.49 8.96
CA HIS A 75 5.50 -7.78 9.00
C HIS A 75 5.56 -6.73 10.13
N SER A 76 4.40 -6.25 10.58
CA SER A 76 4.26 -5.08 11.45
C SER A 76 4.90 -5.25 12.83
N GLN A 77 5.75 -4.30 13.22
CA GLN A 77 6.30 -4.19 14.58
C GLN A 77 5.20 -4.07 15.66
N ILE A 78 4.10 -3.39 15.34
CA ILE A 78 2.99 -3.23 16.29
C ILE A 78 2.37 -4.59 16.58
N ARG A 79 2.12 -5.40 15.55
CA ARG A 79 1.53 -6.73 15.69
C ARG A 79 2.46 -7.68 16.44
N TYR A 80 3.74 -7.62 16.15
CA TYR A 80 4.76 -8.39 16.86
C TYR A 80 4.79 -8.01 18.34
N ASN A 81 4.84 -6.72 18.67
CA ASN A 81 4.87 -6.23 20.03
C ASN A 81 3.59 -6.56 20.83
N LEU A 82 2.41 -6.50 20.18
CA LEU A 82 1.16 -6.91 20.81
C LEU A 82 1.16 -8.40 21.16
N GLY A 83 1.68 -9.26 20.28
CA GLY A 83 1.87 -10.68 20.56
C GLY A 83 2.83 -10.92 21.73
N TYR A 84 3.93 -10.18 21.77
CA TYR A 84 4.94 -10.28 22.84
C TYR A 84 4.41 -9.81 24.21
N VAL A 85 3.66 -8.70 24.24
CA VAL A 85 3.07 -8.16 25.48
C VAL A 85 1.94 -9.08 25.98
N ALA A 86 1.09 -9.60 25.11
CA ALA A 86 0.05 -10.56 25.47
C ALA A 86 0.66 -11.83 26.09
N ASN A 87 1.77 -12.33 25.57
CA ASN A 87 2.47 -13.48 26.11
C ASN A 87 3.11 -13.24 27.50
N ARG A 88 3.44 -11.98 27.86
CA ARG A 88 3.99 -11.64 29.19
C ARG A 88 2.93 -11.52 30.27
N HIS A 89 1.70 -11.11 29.93
CA HIS A 89 0.66 -10.77 30.90
C HIS A 89 -0.55 -11.71 30.87
N SER A 90 -0.66 -12.57 29.87
CA SER A 90 -1.72 -13.58 29.79
C SER A 90 -1.12 -14.95 29.48
N GLN A 91 -1.76 -15.99 30.04
CA GLN A 91 -1.43 -17.38 29.68
C GLN A 91 -1.87 -17.74 28.25
N SER A 92 -2.40 -16.79 27.48
CA SER A 92 -2.76 -16.99 26.08
C SER A 92 -1.50 -16.95 25.20
N LYS A 93 -1.17 -18.08 24.60
CA LYS A 93 -0.07 -18.25 23.65
C LYS A 93 -0.42 -17.59 22.30
N VAL A 94 -0.46 -16.25 22.24
CA VAL A 94 -0.52 -15.54 20.93
C VAL A 94 0.83 -15.72 20.26
N LYS A 95 0.89 -16.60 19.27
CA LYS A 95 2.10 -16.75 18.46
C LYS A 95 2.29 -15.51 17.59
N PRO A 96 3.53 -15.02 17.41
CA PRO A 96 3.83 -14.06 16.34
C PRO A 96 3.36 -14.62 14.99
N LEU A 97 2.81 -13.78 14.14
CA LEU A 97 2.52 -14.20 12.78
C LEU A 97 3.84 -14.39 12.05
N TYR A 98 3.98 -15.53 11.39
CA TYR A 98 5.11 -15.77 10.49
C TYR A 98 5.03 -14.77 9.33
N PRO A 99 6.15 -14.14 8.91
CA PRO A 99 6.14 -13.22 7.78
C PRO A 99 5.63 -13.87 6.50
N ASP A 100 4.70 -13.23 5.83
CA ASP A 100 4.23 -13.66 4.51
C ASP A 100 5.31 -13.34 3.47
N LEU A 101 5.94 -14.35 2.91
CA LEU A 101 7.04 -14.20 1.97
C LEU A 101 6.58 -13.77 0.56
N ARG A 102 5.29 -13.74 0.28
CA ARG A 102 4.76 -13.21 -0.98
C ARG A 102 5.20 -11.77 -1.25
N LEU A 103 5.39 -10.97 -0.20
CA LEU A 103 6.01 -9.64 -0.33
C LEU A 103 7.33 -9.70 -1.12
N TYR A 104 8.20 -10.66 -0.80
CA TYR A 104 9.50 -10.78 -1.46
C TYR A 104 9.42 -11.48 -2.81
N GLU A 105 8.46 -12.38 -3.00
CA GLU A 105 8.15 -12.97 -4.31
C GLU A 105 7.76 -11.87 -5.32
N GLU A 106 6.88 -10.94 -4.93
CA GLU A 106 6.48 -9.81 -5.76
C GLU A 106 7.65 -8.86 -6.05
N ILE A 107 8.47 -8.54 -5.06
CA ILE A 107 9.65 -7.70 -5.27
C ILE A 107 10.61 -8.34 -6.28
N LEU A 108 10.87 -9.65 -6.15
CA LEU A 108 11.74 -10.38 -7.09
C LEU A 108 11.12 -10.47 -8.49
N LEU A 109 9.81 -10.71 -8.58
CA LEU A 109 9.08 -10.70 -9.85
C LEU A 109 9.24 -9.34 -10.56
N LEU A 110 8.94 -8.25 -9.86
CA LEU A 110 9.03 -6.90 -10.40
C LEU A 110 10.47 -6.52 -10.76
N GLN A 111 11.44 -6.88 -9.93
CA GLN A 111 12.85 -6.56 -10.14
C GLN A 111 13.42 -7.22 -11.40
N HIS A 112 13.00 -8.45 -11.70
CA HIS A 112 13.62 -9.24 -12.78
C HIS A 112 12.81 -9.28 -14.07
N TYR A 113 11.47 -9.14 -14.00
CA TYR A 113 10.58 -9.35 -15.13
C TYR A 113 9.78 -8.11 -15.53
N CYS A 114 9.63 -7.10 -14.64
CA CYS A 114 8.94 -5.87 -14.98
C CYS A 114 9.85 -4.94 -15.79
N GLU A 115 9.38 -4.49 -16.95
CA GLU A 115 10.11 -3.58 -17.83
C GLU A 115 9.73 -2.11 -17.60
N THR A 116 8.59 -1.88 -16.94
CA THR A 116 8.05 -0.56 -16.64
C THR A 116 8.44 -0.10 -15.24
N LYS A 117 7.94 1.04 -14.81
CA LYS A 117 8.17 1.51 -13.44
C LYS A 117 7.36 0.72 -12.43
N TRP A 118 7.96 0.46 -11.28
CA TRP A 118 7.26 -0.22 -10.20
C TRP A 118 7.72 0.26 -8.83
N VAL A 119 6.80 0.18 -7.88
CA VAL A 119 7.05 0.45 -6.47
C VAL A 119 6.23 -0.52 -5.62
N VAL A 120 6.88 -1.07 -4.59
CA VAL A 120 6.25 -1.87 -3.54
C VAL A 120 6.38 -1.12 -2.22
N GLU A 121 5.27 -0.98 -1.51
CA GLU A 121 5.18 -0.33 -0.20
C GLU A 121 4.86 -1.36 0.88
N ASN A 122 5.51 -1.23 2.03
CA ASN A 122 5.08 -1.97 3.22
C ASN A 122 5.45 -1.22 4.51
N THR A 123 4.97 -1.70 5.64
CA THR A 123 5.40 -1.23 6.96
C THR A 123 6.87 -1.58 7.22
N ILE A 124 7.55 -0.79 8.04
CA ILE A 124 8.90 -1.16 8.50
C ILE A 124 8.78 -2.44 9.34
N PRO A 125 9.40 -3.56 8.92
CA PRO A 125 9.21 -4.83 9.57
C PRO A 125 9.91 -4.93 10.93
N TYR A 126 9.47 -5.88 11.76
CA TYR A 126 10.10 -6.17 13.05
C TYR A 126 11.41 -6.96 12.92
N TYR A 127 11.71 -7.44 11.74
CA TYR A 127 12.93 -8.22 11.41
C TYR A 127 13.77 -7.47 10.36
N GLN A 128 14.99 -7.95 10.11
CA GLN A 128 15.82 -7.43 9.02
C GLN A 128 15.19 -7.84 7.68
N PRO A 129 14.81 -6.90 6.78
CA PRO A 129 14.27 -7.24 5.47
C PRO A 129 15.18 -8.16 4.68
N LEU A 130 14.62 -9.14 3.98
CA LEU A 130 15.38 -10.06 3.12
C LEU A 130 15.97 -9.34 1.89
N ILE A 131 15.24 -8.35 1.39
CA ILE A 131 15.69 -7.45 0.32
C ILE A 131 15.77 -6.05 0.92
N ALA A 132 16.88 -5.37 0.74
CA ALA A 132 17.07 -4.02 1.24
C ALA A 132 16.09 -3.05 0.58
N GLY A 133 15.36 -2.28 1.37
CA GLY A 133 14.43 -1.25 0.92
C GLY A 133 14.77 0.11 1.49
N LYS A 134 14.25 1.16 0.88
CA LYS A 134 14.42 2.55 1.32
C LYS A 134 13.35 2.94 2.33
N LYS A 135 13.74 3.50 3.48
CA LYS A 135 12.79 3.98 4.49
C LYS A 135 12.43 5.43 4.21
N VAL A 136 11.17 5.69 3.88
CA VAL A 136 10.63 7.04 3.63
C VAL A 136 9.24 7.14 4.27
N ALA A 137 8.95 8.26 4.93
CA ALA A 137 7.63 8.58 5.49
C ALA A 137 7.03 7.51 6.42
N GLY A 138 7.87 6.78 7.17
CA GLY A 138 7.43 5.74 8.11
C GLY A 138 7.12 4.39 7.48
N HIS A 139 7.36 4.21 6.18
CA HIS A 139 7.23 2.98 5.43
C HIS A 139 8.58 2.52 4.87
N ILE A 140 8.64 1.27 4.41
CA ILE A 140 9.75 0.75 3.62
C ILE A 140 9.28 0.59 2.18
N TRP A 141 10.14 0.95 1.24
CA TRP A 141 9.86 1.02 -0.18
C TRP A 141 10.90 0.25 -0.99
N TRP A 142 10.46 -0.45 -1.99
CA TRP A 142 11.27 -1.04 -3.04
C TRP A 142 10.78 -0.50 -4.38
N SER A 143 11.66 -0.03 -5.22
CA SER A 143 11.32 0.56 -6.52
C SER A 143 12.49 0.51 -7.48
N ASN A 144 12.20 0.57 -8.77
CA ASN A 144 13.20 0.73 -9.82
C ASN A 144 13.43 2.20 -10.22
N PHE A 145 13.01 3.14 -9.38
CA PHE A 145 13.30 4.57 -9.52
C PHE A 145 13.62 5.17 -8.15
N GLU A 146 14.26 6.33 -8.16
CA GLU A 146 14.64 7.00 -6.91
C GLU A 146 13.40 7.62 -6.23
N ILE A 147 13.17 7.31 -4.95
CA ILE A 147 12.18 7.97 -4.11
C ILE A 147 12.94 8.91 -3.19
N SER A 148 12.79 10.24 -3.39
CA SER A 148 13.43 11.23 -2.54
C SER A 148 12.81 11.28 -1.14
N PRO A 149 13.55 11.74 -0.11
CA PRO A 149 12.96 11.99 1.20
C PRO A 149 11.83 13.02 1.13
N ILE A 150 10.78 12.79 1.93
CA ILE A 150 9.70 13.76 2.14
C ILE A 150 9.57 14.06 3.62
N GLN A 151 9.38 15.33 3.95
CA GLN A 151 9.04 15.72 5.31
C GLN A 151 7.55 15.47 5.54
N THR A 152 7.25 14.47 6.36
CA THR A 152 5.86 14.21 6.78
C THR A 152 5.61 14.85 8.14
N VAL A 153 4.47 15.51 8.27
CA VAL A 153 4.01 15.98 9.57
C VAL A 153 3.62 14.76 10.41
N ASN A 154 4.32 14.55 11.53
CA ASN A 154 3.96 13.50 12.48
C ASN A 154 2.66 13.86 13.19
N ARG A 155 1.52 13.40 12.65
CA ARG A 155 0.17 13.77 13.10
C ARG A 155 -0.40 12.84 14.17
N GLY A 156 0.41 12.12 14.94
CA GLY A 156 -0.06 11.33 16.09
C GLY A 156 -1.01 10.17 15.72
N HIS A 157 -0.63 9.35 14.78
CA HIS A 157 -1.47 8.44 14.00
C HIS A 157 -2.22 7.32 14.74
N ARG A 158 -1.81 6.97 15.96
CA ARG A 158 -2.28 5.71 16.57
C ARG A 158 -3.65 5.79 17.22
N ASN A 159 -4.12 6.99 17.61
CA ASN A 159 -5.32 7.18 18.44
C ASN A 159 -6.44 8.01 17.78
N GLY A 160 -6.40 8.23 16.47
CA GLY A 160 -7.41 9.00 15.76
C GLY A 160 -8.81 8.33 15.83
N THR A 161 -9.86 9.17 15.94
CA THR A 161 -11.24 8.74 15.70
C THR A 161 -11.44 8.42 14.22
N ILE A 162 -12.52 7.73 13.84
CA ILE A 162 -12.85 7.51 12.42
C ILE A 162 -12.95 8.86 11.70
N THR A 163 -13.60 9.84 12.27
CA THR A 163 -13.76 11.19 11.71
C THR A 163 -12.39 11.84 11.42
N SER A 164 -11.50 11.88 12.40
CA SER A 164 -10.16 12.48 12.21
C SER A 164 -9.29 11.72 11.20
N LEU A 165 -9.49 10.41 11.08
CA LEU A 165 -8.82 9.61 10.06
C LEU A 165 -9.38 9.91 8.66
N GLN A 166 -10.69 10.04 8.52
CA GLN A 166 -11.35 10.40 7.25
C GLN A 166 -10.89 11.78 6.76
N GLU A 167 -10.91 12.77 7.63
CA GLU A 167 -10.42 14.11 7.32
C GLU A 167 -8.96 14.11 6.86
N ARG A 168 -8.11 13.38 7.59
CA ARG A 168 -6.69 13.28 7.25
C ARG A 168 -6.42 12.56 5.94
N LYS A 169 -7.18 11.50 5.67
CA LYS A 169 -7.01 10.70 4.45
C LYS A 169 -7.76 11.28 3.26
N GLY A 170 -8.63 12.27 3.45
CA GLY A 170 -9.50 12.78 2.40
C GLY A 170 -10.50 11.74 1.88
N ILE A 171 -10.84 10.74 2.71
CA ILE A 171 -11.73 9.63 2.35
C ILE A 171 -12.90 9.57 3.32
N ASP A 172 -14.11 9.79 2.83
CA ASP A 172 -15.34 9.67 3.63
C ASP A 172 -15.98 8.29 3.47
N LEU A 173 -15.92 7.50 4.52
CA LEU A 173 -16.57 6.18 4.60
C LEU A 173 -17.91 6.21 5.34
N SER A 174 -18.45 7.37 5.70
CA SER A 174 -19.67 7.49 6.53
C SER A 174 -20.88 6.82 5.87
N LYS A 175 -21.00 6.93 4.54
CA LYS A 175 -22.13 6.41 3.77
C LYS A 175 -22.07 4.90 3.51
N PHE A 176 -20.93 4.26 3.72
CA PHE A 176 -20.72 2.85 3.41
C PHE A 176 -20.97 1.98 4.63
N LYS A 177 -21.67 0.85 4.45
CA LYS A 177 -21.93 -0.14 5.50
C LYS A 177 -20.87 -1.24 5.47
N ILE A 178 -19.61 -0.87 5.77
CA ILE A 178 -18.49 -1.81 5.84
C ILE A 178 -17.97 -1.94 7.28
N GLY A 179 -17.43 -3.11 7.59
CA GLY A 179 -16.78 -3.37 8.87
C GLY A 179 -15.43 -2.66 8.99
N ASN A 180 -14.92 -2.54 10.22
CA ASN A 180 -13.53 -2.09 10.49
C ASN A 180 -13.06 -0.80 9.79
N LYS A 181 -13.94 0.19 9.56
CA LYS A 181 -13.58 1.48 8.91
C LYS A 181 -12.29 2.09 9.46
N ARG A 182 -12.10 1.99 10.79
CA ARG A 182 -10.90 2.51 11.45
C ARG A 182 -9.63 1.79 10.97
N GLN A 183 -9.68 0.47 10.81
CA GLN A 183 -8.55 -0.32 10.32
C GLN A 183 -8.27 -0.03 8.85
N ILE A 184 -9.31 0.07 8.03
CA ILE A 184 -9.21 0.42 6.60
C ILE A 184 -8.50 1.76 6.43
N LEU A 185 -8.96 2.81 7.13
CA LEU A 185 -8.35 4.14 7.08
C LEU A 185 -6.91 4.17 7.61
N ARG A 186 -6.60 3.36 8.61
CA ARG A 186 -5.24 3.24 9.15
C ARG A 186 -4.27 2.54 8.23
N ASN A 187 -4.76 1.64 7.39
CA ASN A 187 -3.95 0.93 6.39
C ASN A 187 -3.70 1.78 5.14
N CYS A 188 -4.47 2.85 4.94
CA CYS A 188 -4.25 3.76 3.81
C CYS A 188 -2.89 4.46 3.92
N VAL A 189 -2.13 4.49 2.83
CA VAL A 189 -0.99 5.39 2.67
C VAL A 189 -1.47 6.85 2.80
N GLU A 190 -0.63 7.73 3.34
CA GLU A 190 -0.97 9.16 3.39
C GLU A 190 -1.05 9.74 1.97
N PRO A 191 -2.09 10.54 1.65
CA PRO A 191 -2.28 11.07 0.30
C PRO A 191 -1.07 11.82 -0.25
N GLU A 192 -0.42 12.64 0.60
CA GLU A 192 0.77 13.41 0.22
C GLU A 192 1.97 12.49 -0.10
N VAL A 193 2.06 11.34 0.59
CA VAL A 193 3.09 10.32 0.32
C VAL A 193 2.77 9.60 -0.99
N GLY A 194 1.49 9.27 -1.22
CA GLY A 194 1.03 8.69 -2.49
C GLY A 194 1.37 9.57 -3.69
N LEU A 195 1.06 10.88 -3.60
CA LEU A 195 1.40 11.85 -4.63
C LEU A 195 2.92 11.98 -4.81
N HIS A 196 3.67 12.11 -3.71
CA HIS A 196 5.12 12.26 -3.76
C HIS A 196 5.80 11.10 -4.51
N VAL A 197 5.39 9.86 -4.22
CA VAL A 197 5.95 8.68 -4.88
C VAL A 197 5.56 8.64 -6.37
N LEU A 198 4.33 9.01 -6.72
CA LEU A 198 3.91 9.15 -8.13
C LEU A 198 4.77 10.20 -8.86
N GLU A 199 5.02 11.36 -8.25
CA GLU A 199 5.86 12.40 -8.84
C GLU A 199 7.33 11.94 -8.96
N CYS A 200 7.86 11.21 -7.97
CA CYS A 200 9.17 10.57 -8.10
C CYS A 200 9.20 9.59 -9.29
N ALA A 201 8.15 8.79 -9.46
CA ALA A 201 8.03 7.89 -10.60
C ALA A 201 7.95 8.64 -11.94
N LYS A 202 7.24 9.78 -12.03
CA LYS A 202 7.16 10.59 -13.25
C LYS A 202 8.51 11.23 -13.62
N ASN A 203 9.27 11.70 -12.64
CA ASN A 203 10.42 12.56 -12.85
C ASN A 203 11.77 11.82 -12.87
N ASN A 204 11.89 10.65 -12.24
CA ASN A 204 13.14 9.90 -12.19
C ASN A 204 13.19 8.80 -13.25
N PRO A 205 14.35 8.51 -13.83
CA PRO A 205 14.52 7.39 -14.75
C PRO A 205 14.38 6.04 -14.01
N ILE A 206 14.20 4.98 -14.79
CA ILE A 206 14.38 3.61 -14.29
C ILE A 206 15.84 3.44 -13.93
N LEU A 207 16.12 3.01 -12.70
CA LEU A 207 17.45 2.66 -12.24
C LEU A 207 17.91 1.40 -13.01
N GLY A 208 19.17 1.35 -13.42
CA GLY A 208 19.68 0.30 -14.27
C GLY A 208 19.40 -1.11 -13.73
N LYS A 209 19.04 -2.01 -14.66
CA LYS A 209 19.00 -3.45 -14.42
C LYS A 209 20.42 -3.98 -14.25
#